data_82a49cbc5e4254cacb4b2994d6572c8e
#
_entry.id   82a49cbc5e4254cacb4b2994d6572c8e
#
_cell.length_a   1.000
_cell.length_b   1.000
_cell.length_c   1.000
_cell.angle_alpha   90.00
_cell.angle_beta   90.00
_cell.angle_gamma   90.00
#
_symmetry.space_group_name_H-M   'P 1'
#
loop_
_entity.id
_entity.type
_entity.pdbx_description
1 polymer ?
#
loop_
_entity_poly.entity_id
_entity_poly.type
_entity_poly.pdbx_seq_one_letter_code
_entity_poly.pdbx_strand_id
1 'polypeptide(L)'
;MKKIYLIVILIFTSIISFAQTDEDVMNTLMQTAASMKCMDCRFTQNKTMAMLAEPTVSEGLMSYVSPDKLRWAYTSPYAFTLVVDGDKITKITDGIEEILDAKSGRMYQGIVNIIMSSATGRNLFDKSTFDIVFTDDGNLWKAEMTPKKRDMKRMFAMLTFYFDKKTNVISKVEMTEAGGDMTMIQFYDMKINELCD
;
A
#
# COMPACT_ATOMS: atom_id res chain seq x y z
N MET A 1 -51.80 54.93 1.50
CA MET A 1 -50.80 54.22 0.64
C MET A 1 -49.80 53.53 1.57
N LYS A 2 -49.97 52.23 1.81
CA LYS A 2 -49.09 51.45 2.69
C LYS A 2 -47.97 50.86 1.86
N LYS A 3 -46.71 51.27 2.13
CA LYS A 3 -45.52 50.66 1.50
C LYS A 3 -45.23 49.36 2.19
N ILE A 4 -45.36 48.23 1.46
CA ILE A 4 -44.99 46.91 1.89
C ILE A 4 -43.49 46.75 1.57
N TYR A 5 -42.66 46.69 2.62
CA TYR A 5 -41.24 46.34 2.48
C TYR A 5 -41.10 44.81 2.42
N LEU A 6 -40.77 44.34 1.22
CA LEU A 6 -40.45 42.92 0.99
C LEU A 6 -39.02 42.67 1.46
N ILE A 7 -38.85 42.08 2.65
CA ILE A 7 -37.52 41.65 3.15
C ILE A 7 -37.22 40.30 2.51
N VAL A 8 -36.35 40.31 1.51
CA VAL A 8 -35.76 39.07 0.96
C VAL A 8 -34.65 38.64 1.88
N ILE A 9 -34.93 37.65 2.74
CA ILE A 9 -33.91 36.95 3.55
C ILE A 9 -33.18 36.01 2.63
N LEU A 10 -31.98 36.42 2.19
CA LEU A 10 -31.05 35.58 1.46
C LEU A 10 -30.44 34.59 2.46
N ILE A 11 -30.98 33.36 2.55
CA ILE A 11 -30.39 32.27 3.35
C ILE A 11 -29.15 31.79 2.61
N PHE A 12 -28.00 32.30 3.03
CA PHE A 12 -26.70 31.84 2.62
C PHE A 12 -26.46 30.51 3.33
N THR A 13 -26.89 29.39 2.75
CA THR A 13 -26.51 28.05 3.20
C THR A 13 -25.02 27.87 2.87
N SER A 14 -24.16 28.26 3.80
CA SER A 14 -22.75 27.87 3.77
C SER A 14 -22.69 26.34 3.83
N ILE A 15 -22.39 25.72 2.70
CA ILE A 15 -22.00 24.32 2.63
C ILE A 15 -20.66 24.24 3.35
N ILE A 16 -20.68 23.88 4.64
CA ILE A 16 -19.47 23.57 5.38
C ILE A 16 -18.98 22.25 4.77
N SER A 17 -18.08 22.34 3.81
CA SER A 17 -17.33 21.19 3.33
C SER A 17 -16.40 20.80 4.47
N PHE A 18 -16.76 19.74 5.22
CA PHE A 18 -15.82 19.11 6.15
C PHE A 18 -14.70 18.51 5.31
N ALA A 19 -13.61 19.24 5.14
CA ALA A 19 -12.39 18.66 4.62
C ALA A 19 -11.93 17.58 5.62
N GLN A 20 -11.87 16.35 5.18
CA GLN A 20 -11.38 15.25 5.99
C GLN A 20 -9.91 15.52 6.31
N THR A 21 -9.53 15.44 7.59
CA THR A 21 -8.15 15.67 8.00
C THR A 21 -7.27 14.47 7.63
N ASP A 22 -5.97 14.68 7.45
CA ASP A 22 -5.01 13.59 7.22
C ASP A 22 -5.11 12.50 8.29
N GLU A 23 -5.43 12.89 9.52
CA GLU A 23 -5.59 11.96 10.64
C GLU A 23 -6.86 11.12 10.52
N ASP A 24 -7.97 11.69 10.06
CA ASP A 24 -9.21 10.96 9.81
C ASP A 24 -9.03 9.94 8.68
N VAL A 25 -8.37 10.34 7.61
CA VAL A 25 -8.02 9.45 6.47
C VAL A 25 -7.16 8.29 6.98
N MET A 26 -6.08 8.60 7.67
CA MET A 26 -5.15 7.61 8.22
C MET A 26 -5.86 6.60 9.13
N ASN A 27 -6.70 7.08 10.05
CA ASN A 27 -7.46 6.22 10.97
C ASN A 27 -8.43 5.31 10.22
N THR A 28 -9.11 5.83 9.20
CA THR A 28 -10.03 5.05 8.36
C THR A 28 -9.30 3.94 7.62
N LEU A 29 -8.16 4.24 6.99
CA LEU A 29 -7.33 3.27 6.28
C LEU A 29 -6.79 2.18 7.23
N MET A 30 -6.29 2.57 8.41
CA MET A 30 -5.82 1.62 9.41
C MET A 30 -6.93 0.71 9.95
N GLN A 31 -8.12 1.24 10.20
CA GLN A 31 -9.27 0.44 10.64
C GLN A 31 -9.69 -0.56 9.57
N THR A 32 -9.75 -0.15 8.31
CA THR A 32 -10.05 -1.05 7.18
C THR A 32 -9.04 -2.19 7.11
N ALA A 33 -7.75 -1.88 7.15
CA ALA A 33 -6.70 -2.90 7.13
C ALA A 33 -6.75 -3.83 8.36
N ALA A 34 -7.00 -3.29 9.55
CA ALA A 34 -7.12 -4.09 10.78
C ALA A 34 -8.35 -5.03 10.78
N SER A 35 -9.40 -4.71 10.02
CA SER A 35 -10.59 -5.55 9.87
C SER A 35 -10.44 -6.63 8.80
N MET A 36 -9.36 -6.60 8.03
CA MET A 36 -9.10 -7.55 6.96
C MET A 36 -8.69 -8.90 7.53
N LYS A 37 -9.46 -9.94 7.19
CA LYS A 37 -9.16 -11.33 7.58
C LYS A 37 -8.33 -12.04 6.52
N CYS A 38 -8.68 -11.81 5.25
CA CYS A 38 -7.91 -12.32 4.11
C CYS A 38 -8.09 -11.43 2.89
N MET A 39 -7.15 -11.54 1.97
CA MET A 39 -7.21 -10.86 0.67
C MET A 39 -6.49 -11.71 -0.38
N ASP A 40 -7.18 -11.99 -1.48
CA ASP A 40 -6.59 -12.54 -2.69
C ASP A 40 -6.62 -11.49 -3.78
N CYS A 41 -5.53 -11.36 -4.53
CA CYS A 41 -5.48 -10.46 -5.67
C CYS A 41 -4.43 -10.89 -6.69
N ARG A 42 -4.47 -10.26 -7.84
CA ARG A 42 -3.40 -10.27 -8.83
C ARG A 42 -2.58 -9.01 -8.68
N PHE A 43 -1.32 -9.05 -9.11
CA PHE A 43 -0.50 -7.85 -9.19
C PHE A 43 0.33 -7.82 -10.47
N THR A 44 0.66 -6.60 -10.89
CA THR A 44 1.77 -6.33 -11.81
C THR A 44 2.81 -5.51 -11.07
N GLN A 45 4.08 -5.81 -11.31
CA GLN A 45 5.22 -5.08 -10.79
C GLN A 45 6.07 -4.57 -11.93
N ASN A 46 6.28 -3.27 -11.98
CA ASN A 46 7.20 -2.61 -12.91
C ASN A 46 8.40 -2.12 -12.12
N LYS A 47 9.60 -2.63 -12.45
CA LYS A 47 10.85 -2.15 -11.85
C LYS A 47 11.67 -1.42 -12.90
N THR A 48 11.88 -0.12 -12.67
CA THR A 48 12.75 0.73 -13.45
C THR A 48 14.08 0.85 -12.71
N MET A 49 15.16 0.44 -13.38
CA MET A 49 16.51 0.53 -12.83
C MET A 49 17.29 1.59 -13.63
N ALA A 50 17.98 2.49 -12.93
CA ALA A 50 18.71 3.59 -13.55
C ALA A 50 19.76 3.13 -14.58
N MET A 51 20.23 1.88 -14.47
CA MET A 51 21.22 1.29 -15.37
C MET A 51 20.61 0.51 -16.55
N LEU A 52 19.29 0.30 -16.58
CA LEU A 52 18.61 -0.44 -17.65
C LEU A 52 17.78 0.50 -18.52
N ALA A 53 17.79 0.25 -19.83
CA ALA A 53 17.04 1.06 -20.79
C ALA A 53 15.52 0.83 -20.71
N GLU A 54 15.11 -0.37 -20.28
CA GLU A 54 13.69 -0.74 -20.20
C GLU A 54 13.33 -1.26 -18.82
N PRO A 55 12.08 -0.99 -18.33
CA PRO A 55 11.60 -1.54 -17.09
C PRO A 55 11.44 -3.07 -17.16
N THR A 56 11.70 -3.74 -16.06
CA THR A 56 11.34 -5.15 -15.91
C THR A 56 9.91 -5.25 -15.42
N VAL A 57 9.07 -5.98 -16.16
CA VAL A 57 7.68 -6.24 -15.80
C VAL A 57 7.55 -7.65 -15.24
N SER A 58 6.92 -7.78 -14.10
CA SER A 58 6.58 -9.06 -13.47
C SER A 58 5.10 -9.09 -13.12
N GLU A 59 4.51 -10.27 -13.16
CA GLU A 59 3.12 -10.50 -12.81
C GLU A 59 3.02 -11.60 -11.76
N GLY A 60 1.94 -11.59 -10.98
CA GLY A 60 1.75 -12.61 -9.98
C GLY A 60 0.42 -12.58 -9.26
N LEU A 61 0.36 -13.43 -8.26
CA LEU A 61 -0.78 -13.60 -7.37
C LEU A 61 -0.33 -13.33 -5.93
N MET A 62 -1.18 -12.68 -5.16
CA MET A 62 -0.98 -12.46 -3.74
C MET A 62 -2.16 -13.03 -2.98
N SER A 63 -1.87 -13.76 -1.90
CA SER A 63 -2.83 -14.23 -0.93
C SER A 63 -2.34 -13.84 0.46
N TYR A 64 -3.18 -13.16 1.22
CA TYR A 64 -2.92 -12.76 2.60
C TYR A 64 -3.97 -13.36 3.51
N VAL A 65 -3.56 -13.92 4.64
CA VAL A 65 -4.44 -14.38 5.71
C VAL A 65 -3.93 -13.83 7.05
N SER A 66 -4.83 -13.11 7.73
CA SER A 66 -4.53 -12.51 9.03
C SER A 66 -4.17 -13.59 10.07
N PRO A 67 -3.21 -13.33 10.98
CA PRO A 67 -2.58 -12.02 11.19
C PRO A 67 -1.27 -11.80 10.42
N ASP A 68 -0.62 -12.86 9.89
CA ASP A 68 0.79 -12.80 9.49
C ASP A 68 1.18 -13.78 8.38
N LYS A 69 0.20 -14.35 7.65
CA LYS A 69 0.48 -15.24 6.53
C LYS A 69 0.36 -14.49 5.20
N LEU A 70 1.39 -14.59 4.38
CA LEU A 70 1.41 -14.02 3.03
C LEU A 70 2.00 -15.04 2.07
N ARG A 71 1.32 -15.24 0.94
CA ARG A 71 1.82 -15.92 -0.23
C ARG A 71 1.94 -14.90 -1.37
N TRP A 72 3.16 -14.69 -1.84
CA TRP A 72 3.46 -13.78 -2.94
C TRP A 72 4.09 -14.59 -4.07
N ALA A 73 3.33 -14.89 -5.09
CA ALA A 73 3.73 -15.79 -6.17
C ALA A 73 3.92 -15.00 -7.47
N TYR A 74 5.15 -14.90 -7.94
CA TYR A 74 5.44 -14.45 -9.30
C TYR A 74 5.12 -15.55 -10.29
N THR A 75 4.44 -15.20 -11.38
CA THR A 75 4.06 -16.11 -12.47
C THR A 75 4.77 -15.79 -13.78
N SER A 76 5.25 -14.56 -13.95
CA SER A 76 5.95 -14.07 -15.15
C SER A 76 6.96 -13.00 -14.76
N PRO A 77 8.13 -12.88 -15.45
CA PRO A 77 8.67 -13.80 -16.45
C PRO A 77 9.28 -15.06 -15.81
N TYR A 78 9.63 -15.01 -14.52
CA TYR A 78 10.20 -16.15 -13.78
C TYR A 78 9.30 -16.52 -12.61
N ALA A 79 8.85 -17.77 -12.59
CA ALA A 79 7.97 -18.27 -11.56
C ALA A 79 8.74 -18.58 -10.29
N PHE A 80 8.37 -17.96 -9.18
CA PHE A 80 8.76 -18.34 -7.83
C PHE A 80 7.75 -17.80 -6.83
N THR A 81 7.72 -18.37 -5.64
CA THR A 81 6.81 -17.97 -4.58
C THR A 81 7.58 -17.62 -3.33
N LEU A 82 7.20 -16.54 -2.67
CA LEU A 82 7.58 -16.23 -1.29
C LEU A 82 6.39 -16.58 -0.39
N VAL A 83 6.63 -17.35 0.63
CA VAL A 83 5.67 -17.67 1.68
C VAL A 83 6.19 -17.08 2.98
N VAL A 84 5.37 -16.25 3.61
CA VAL A 84 5.63 -15.68 4.94
C VAL A 84 4.65 -16.33 5.91
N ASP A 85 5.15 -16.82 7.03
CA ASP A 85 4.36 -17.37 8.13
C ASP A 85 5.03 -16.91 9.43
N GLY A 86 4.47 -15.84 10.01
CA GLY A 86 5.12 -15.13 11.09
C GLY A 86 6.49 -14.55 10.68
N ASP A 87 7.53 -14.94 11.39
CA ASP A 87 8.92 -14.52 11.13
C ASP A 87 9.64 -15.36 10.07
N LYS A 88 9.01 -16.43 9.60
CA LYS A 88 9.60 -17.36 8.64
C LYS A 88 9.29 -16.91 7.22
N ILE A 89 10.33 -16.78 6.41
CA ILE A 89 10.20 -16.55 4.97
C ILE A 89 10.75 -17.77 4.24
N THR A 90 9.93 -18.37 3.39
CA THR A 90 10.30 -19.50 2.54
C THR A 90 10.21 -19.08 1.09
N LYS A 91 11.24 -19.30 0.30
CA LYS A 91 11.24 -19.15 -1.15
C LYS A 91 11.00 -20.52 -1.79
N ILE A 92 10.07 -20.60 -2.72
CA ILE A 92 9.77 -21.82 -3.47
C ILE A 92 10.07 -21.55 -4.95
N THR A 93 10.98 -22.32 -5.53
CA THR A 93 11.34 -22.25 -6.94
C THR A 93 11.38 -23.67 -7.50
N ASP A 94 10.64 -23.95 -8.57
CA ASP A 94 10.55 -25.28 -9.19
C ASP A 94 10.19 -26.41 -8.20
N GLY A 95 9.36 -26.10 -7.21
CA GLY A 95 8.95 -27.02 -6.16
C GLY A 95 9.99 -27.25 -5.04
N ILE A 96 11.14 -26.59 -5.12
CA ILE A 96 12.19 -26.65 -4.08
C ILE A 96 11.95 -25.51 -3.09
N GLU A 97 11.84 -25.86 -1.82
CA GLU A 97 11.68 -24.92 -0.72
C GLU A 97 13.04 -24.54 -0.11
N GLU A 98 13.28 -23.25 0.01
CA GLU A 98 14.44 -22.67 0.68
C GLU A 98 13.97 -21.76 1.80
N ILE A 99 14.31 -22.06 3.04
CA ILE A 99 14.07 -21.15 4.17
C ILE A 99 15.13 -20.06 4.11
N LEU A 100 14.69 -18.82 3.98
CA LEU A 100 15.58 -17.67 3.89
C LEU A 100 16.07 -17.28 5.28
N ASP A 101 17.38 -17.27 5.48
CA ASP A 101 18.00 -16.75 6.68
C ASP A 101 17.96 -15.22 6.76
N ALA A 102 18.40 -14.65 7.89
CA ALA A 102 18.40 -13.18 8.08
C ALA A 102 19.25 -12.41 7.05
N LYS A 103 20.18 -13.05 6.32
CA LYS A 103 21.00 -12.43 5.30
C LYS A 103 20.36 -12.49 3.93
N SER A 104 19.93 -13.68 3.49
CA SER A 104 19.27 -13.90 2.20
C SER A 104 17.84 -13.31 2.20
N GLY A 105 17.15 -13.37 3.34
CA GLY A 105 15.82 -12.79 3.52
C GLY A 105 15.76 -11.27 3.43
N ARG A 106 16.85 -10.55 3.76
CA ARG A 106 16.87 -9.06 3.75
C ARG A 106 16.52 -8.46 2.38
N MET A 107 16.85 -9.12 1.30
CA MET A 107 16.49 -8.66 -0.04
C MET A 107 14.97 -8.64 -0.26
N TYR A 108 14.26 -9.59 0.32
CA TYR A 108 12.79 -9.69 0.22
C TYR A 108 12.08 -8.99 1.40
N GLN A 109 12.77 -8.82 2.53
CA GLN A 109 12.20 -8.30 3.77
C GLN A 109 11.58 -6.90 3.58
N GLY A 110 12.19 -6.05 2.77
CA GLY A 110 11.69 -4.70 2.51
C GLY A 110 10.31 -4.74 1.86
N ILE A 111 10.16 -5.50 0.77
CA ILE A 111 8.89 -5.62 0.06
C ILE A 111 7.84 -6.37 0.90
N VAL A 112 8.24 -7.44 1.58
CA VAL A 112 7.36 -8.21 2.47
C VAL A 112 6.82 -7.31 3.58
N ASN A 113 7.67 -6.54 4.25
CA ASN A 113 7.24 -5.64 5.32
C ASN A 113 6.28 -4.56 4.82
N ILE A 114 6.52 -3.99 3.64
CA ILE A 114 5.64 -2.99 3.03
C ILE A 114 4.27 -3.61 2.74
N ILE A 115 4.22 -4.79 2.13
CA ILE A 115 2.99 -5.48 1.80
C ILE A 115 2.23 -5.88 3.08
N MET A 116 2.93 -6.48 4.05
CA MET A 116 2.32 -6.87 5.33
C MET A 116 1.80 -5.67 6.11
N SER A 117 2.54 -4.56 6.14
CA SER A 117 2.07 -3.33 6.78
C SER A 117 0.83 -2.78 6.09
N SER A 118 0.78 -2.84 4.76
CA SER A 118 -0.37 -2.40 3.97
C SER A 118 -1.61 -3.28 4.20
N ALA A 119 -1.42 -4.60 4.28
CA ALA A 119 -2.51 -5.55 4.50
C ALA A 119 -3.01 -5.56 5.94
N THR A 120 -2.14 -5.34 6.93
CA THR A 120 -2.49 -5.39 8.36
C THR A 120 -2.80 -4.03 8.96
N GLY A 121 -2.43 -2.94 8.29
CA GLY A 121 -2.44 -1.57 8.86
C GLY A 121 -1.41 -1.36 9.98
N ARG A 122 -0.67 -2.40 10.38
CA ARG A 122 0.32 -2.30 11.47
C ARG A 122 1.53 -1.52 10.99
N ASN A 123 1.88 -0.47 11.73
CA ASN A 123 3.05 0.39 11.47
C ASN A 123 3.09 1.02 10.07
N LEU A 124 1.99 0.92 9.29
CA LEU A 124 1.95 1.50 7.95
C LEU A 124 2.24 3.01 8.01
N PHE A 125 1.56 3.72 8.92
CA PHE A 125 1.70 5.16 9.08
C PHE A 125 2.46 5.54 10.36
N ASP A 126 3.61 4.88 10.60
CA ASP A 126 4.47 5.22 11.75
C ASP A 126 5.15 6.58 11.56
N LYS A 127 4.56 7.62 12.16
CA LYS A 127 5.09 8.99 12.15
C LYS A 127 6.47 9.13 12.80
N SER A 128 6.93 8.14 13.57
CA SER A 128 8.30 8.12 14.10
C SER A 128 9.34 7.69 13.06
N THR A 129 8.90 6.97 12.05
CA THR A 129 9.73 6.42 10.97
C THR A 129 9.63 7.23 9.70
N PHE A 130 8.45 7.84 9.43
CA PHE A 130 8.17 8.58 8.19
C PHE A 130 7.58 9.96 8.46
N ASP A 131 7.91 10.92 7.59
CA ASP A 131 7.09 12.09 7.35
C ASP A 131 6.02 11.69 6.31
N ILE A 132 4.75 11.93 6.63
CA ILE A 132 3.62 11.42 5.86
C ILE A 132 2.76 12.60 5.41
N VAL A 133 2.48 12.65 4.12
CA VAL A 133 1.59 13.65 3.51
C VAL A 133 0.49 12.91 2.75
N PHE A 134 -0.77 13.23 3.07
CA PHE A 134 -1.92 12.73 2.32
C PHE A 134 -2.33 13.76 1.27
N THR A 135 -2.73 13.27 0.10
CA THR A 135 -3.27 14.08 -0.98
C THR A 135 -4.51 13.40 -1.54
N ASP A 136 -5.53 14.21 -1.79
CA ASP A 136 -6.70 13.80 -2.55
C ASP A 136 -6.33 13.70 -4.03
N ASP A 137 -6.31 12.47 -4.57
CA ASP A 137 -6.04 12.21 -5.98
C ASP A 137 -7.29 11.60 -6.65
N GLY A 138 -8.35 12.39 -6.72
CA GLY A 138 -9.61 12.01 -7.33
C GLY A 138 -10.31 10.86 -6.60
N ASN A 139 -10.28 9.66 -7.17
CA ASN A 139 -10.86 8.46 -6.56
C ASN A 139 -9.92 7.75 -5.58
N LEU A 140 -8.71 8.27 -5.38
CA LEU A 140 -7.68 7.68 -4.54
C LEU A 140 -7.28 8.63 -3.40
N TRP A 141 -6.89 8.04 -2.26
CA TRP A 141 -6.03 8.69 -1.30
C TRP A 141 -4.59 8.34 -1.64
N LYS A 142 -3.75 9.36 -1.79
CA LYS A 142 -2.31 9.21 -2.00
C LYS A 142 -1.59 9.54 -0.70
N ALA A 143 -0.82 8.61 -0.16
CA ALA A 143 0.03 8.81 1.01
C ALA A 143 1.50 8.78 0.58
N GLU A 144 2.18 9.92 0.63
CA GLU A 144 3.61 10.06 0.37
C GLU A 144 4.35 9.99 1.70
N MET A 145 5.29 9.05 1.80
CA MET A 145 6.01 8.73 3.03
C MET A 145 7.51 8.89 2.81
N THR A 146 8.08 9.94 3.40
CA THR A 146 9.52 10.20 3.37
C THR A 146 10.18 9.61 4.63
N PRO A 147 11.16 8.69 4.48
CA PRO A 147 11.83 8.11 5.62
C PRO A 147 12.56 9.14 6.50
N LYS A 148 12.45 9.00 7.83
CA LYS A 148 13.18 9.80 8.83
C LYS A 148 14.42 9.07 9.34
N LYS A 149 14.26 7.75 9.60
CA LYS A 149 15.31 6.90 10.19
C LYS A 149 16.40 6.59 9.17
N ARG A 150 17.67 6.62 9.64
CA ARG A 150 18.84 6.44 8.79
C ARG A 150 18.83 5.12 8.00
N ASP A 151 18.37 4.03 8.61
CA ASP A 151 18.37 2.73 7.96
C ASP A 151 17.33 2.68 6.84
N MET A 152 16.15 3.29 7.04
CA MET A 152 15.15 3.42 6.00
C MET A 152 15.60 4.35 4.86
N LYS A 153 16.28 5.47 5.17
CA LYS A 153 16.85 6.39 4.17
C LYS A 153 17.92 5.74 3.28
N ARG A 154 18.58 4.69 3.77
CA ARG A 154 19.54 3.92 2.96
C ARG A 154 18.86 3.01 1.95
N MET A 155 17.62 2.60 2.23
CA MET A 155 16.85 1.72 1.38
C MET A 155 15.96 2.50 0.41
N PHE A 156 15.23 3.48 0.94
CA PHE A 156 14.21 4.21 0.19
C PHE A 156 14.40 5.72 0.31
N ALA A 157 14.24 6.41 -0.82
CA ALA A 157 14.07 7.86 -0.84
C ALA A 157 12.62 8.24 -0.54
N MET A 158 11.65 7.47 -1.06
CA MET A 158 10.22 7.71 -0.88
C MET A 158 9.43 6.41 -1.04
N LEU A 159 8.34 6.28 -0.29
CA LEU A 159 7.30 5.29 -0.50
C LEU A 159 5.98 6.03 -0.75
N THR A 160 5.23 5.61 -1.76
CA THR A 160 3.92 6.20 -2.06
C THR A 160 2.88 5.09 -2.12
N PHE A 161 1.81 5.26 -1.34
CA PHE A 161 0.70 4.33 -1.28
C PHE A 161 -0.56 4.99 -1.84
N TYR A 162 -1.31 4.24 -2.62
CA TYR A 162 -2.58 4.68 -3.18
C TYR A 162 -3.68 3.77 -2.68
N PHE A 163 -4.72 4.36 -2.10
CA PHE A 163 -5.87 3.64 -1.56
C PHE A 163 -7.12 4.06 -2.33
N ASP A 164 -7.92 3.09 -2.74
CA ASP A 164 -9.22 3.35 -3.34
C ASP A 164 -10.18 3.94 -2.29
N LYS A 165 -10.80 5.10 -2.58
CA LYS A 165 -11.67 5.80 -1.62
C LYS A 165 -12.98 5.09 -1.30
N LYS A 166 -13.43 4.18 -2.15
CA LYS A 166 -14.67 3.44 -1.92
C LYS A 166 -14.45 2.28 -0.96
N THR A 167 -13.32 1.59 -1.10
CA THR A 167 -13.00 0.40 -0.34
C THR A 167 -12.03 0.65 0.80
N ASN A 168 -11.30 1.78 0.78
CA ASN A 168 -10.18 2.12 1.66
C ASN A 168 -9.06 1.07 1.66
N VAL A 169 -8.95 0.31 0.56
CA VAL A 169 -7.93 -0.72 0.38
C VAL A 169 -6.86 -0.22 -0.56
N ILE A 170 -5.63 -0.67 -0.31
CA ILE A 170 -4.48 -0.33 -1.15
C ILE A 170 -4.69 -0.87 -2.57
N SER A 171 -4.45 0.00 -3.56
CA SER A 171 -4.56 -0.34 -4.98
C SER A 171 -3.22 -0.29 -5.71
N LYS A 172 -2.28 0.54 -5.21
CA LYS A 172 -0.96 0.71 -5.81
C LYS A 172 0.08 1.10 -4.78
N VAL A 173 1.30 0.63 -4.95
CA VAL A 173 2.49 1.06 -4.20
C VAL A 173 3.58 1.50 -5.17
N GLU A 174 4.24 2.60 -4.87
CA GLU A 174 5.45 3.04 -5.54
C GLU A 174 6.58 3.16 -4.52
N MET A 175 7.72 2.61 -4.84
CA MET A 175 8.92 2.64 -4.00
C MET A 175 10.05 3.24 -4.81
N THR A 176 10.56 4.39 -4.37
CA THR A 176 11.79 4.97 -4.92
C THR A 176 12.94 4.59 -3.99
N GLU A 177 13.86 3.81 -4.50
CA GLU A 177 15.07 3.40 -3.77
C GLU A 177 16.04 4.57 -3.62
N ALA A 178 16.91 4.52 -2.62
CA ALA A 178 17.91 5.56 -2.39
C ALA A 178 18.91 5.71 -3.58
N GLY A 179 19.08 4.66 -4.36
CA GLY A 179 19.90 4.65 -5.58
C GLY A 179 19.21 5.22 -6.83
N GLY A 180 17.94 5.58 -6.75
CA GLY A 180 17.13 6.10 -7.85
C GLY A 180 16.34 5.04 -8.63
N ASP A 181 16.49 3.77 -8.31
CA ASP A 181 15.64 2.72 -8.87
C ASP A 181 14.20 2.90 -8.34
N MET A 182 13.22 2.55 -9.17
CA MET A 182 11.82 2.67 -8.83
C MET A 182 11.10 1.34 -9.06
N THR A 183 10.29 0.94 -8.08
CA THR A 183 9.39 -0.22 -8.19
C THR A 183 7.97 0.26 -8.01
N MET A 184 7.10 -0.06 -8.96
CA MET A 184 5.65 0.17 -8.88
C MET A 184 4.94 -1.18 -8.86
N ILE A 185 4.03 -1.36 -7.91
CA ILE A 185 3.16 -2.54 -7.81
C ILE A 185 1.73 -2.08 -7.91
N GLN A 186 0.98 -2.63 -8.86
CA GLN A 186 -0.44 -2.39 -9.04
C GLN A 186 -1.21 -3.64 -8.68
N PHE A 187 -2.23 -3.52 -7.82
CA PHE A 187 -3.13 -4.60 -7.41
C PHE A 187 -4.45 -4.51 -8.15
N TYR A 188 -5.03 -5.66 -8.51
CA TYR A 188 -6.30 -5.77 -9.20
C TYR A 188 -6.98 -7.10 -8.91
N ASP A 189 -8.26 -7.23 -9.27
CA ASP A 189 -9.10 -8.42 -9.02
C ASP A 189 -9.11 -8.81 -7.53
N MET A 190 -9.19 -7.80 -6.64
CA MET A 190 -9.10 -8.02 -5.19
C MET A 190 -10.39 -8.64 -4.64
N LYS A 191 -10.23 -9.75 -3.93
CA LYS A 191 -11.27 -10.42 -3.13
C LYS A 191 -10.90 -10.29 -1.68
N ILE A 192 -11.73 -9.61 -0.91
CA ILE A 192 -11.43 -9.25 0.47
C ILE A 192 -12.45 -9.91 1.39
N ASN A 193 -11.96 -10.66 2.38
CA ASN A 193 -12.79 -11.41 3.33
C ASN A 193 -13.73 -12.43 2.66
N GLU A 194 -13.39 -12.86 1.45
CA GLU A 194 -14.07 -13.93 0.72
C GLU A 194 -13.24 -15.21 0.85
N LEU A 195 -13.83 -16.29 1.41
CA LEU A 195 -13.19 -17.62 1.52
C LEU A 195 -11.75 -17.56 2.08
N CYS A 196 -11.62 -17.17 3.34
CA CYS A 196 -10.33 -17.18 4.05
C CYS A 196 -10.01 -18.64 4.49
N ASP A 197 -9.29 -19.38 3.66
CA ASP A 197 -8.81 -20.74 3.94
C ASP A 197 -7.39 -20.76 4.52
#